data_11db44f4df5630b6a587a7ffd0a76165
#
_entry.id   11db44f4df5630b6a587a7ffd0a76165
#
_cell.length_a   1.000
_cell.length_b   1.000
_cell.length_c   1.000
_cell.angle_alpha   90.00
_cell.angle_beta   90.00
_cell.angle_gamma   90.00
#
_symmetry.space_group_name_H-M   'P 1'
#
loop_
_entity.id
_entity.type
_entity.pdbx_description
1 polymer ?
#
loop_
_entity_poly.entity_id
_entity_poly.type
_entity_poly.pdbx_seq_one_letter_code
_entity_poly.pdbx_strand_id
1 'polypeptide(L)'
;MKIVYFGTDVFLPCFRYLAEREEVLALYTYHNDEDYFTEHLIVREARSRGIPVTYGRIPEERVRRYFEKEGCGLFFSAEYGYIIPVPAGLASFRGVNVHSSRLPEGRGYYPIECAMERGLARTGVTMHKIISETDAGDVLFREPVEITPEMDSVDVYLESSRRALEMTKRLFADFENVWNAARPQERLGERWAKPAESVRLLDHVQTDRRCAE
;
A
#
# COMPACT_ATOMS: atom_id res chain seq x y z
N MET A 1 6.02 -9.63 14.80
CA MET A 1 6.17 -8.15 14.98
C MET A 1 4.79 -7.54 15.23
N LYS A 2 4.67 -6.42 15.95
CA LYS A 2 3.41 -5.67 16.01
C LYS A 2 3.33 -4.69 14.85
N ILE A 3 2.25 -4.70 14.10
CA ILE A 3 2.09 -3.84 12.92
C ILE A 3 0.74 -3.10 12.94
N VAL A 4 0.69 -1.95 12.25
CA VAL A 4 -0.57 -1.31 11.85
C VAL A 4 -0.66 -1.37 10.34
N TYR A 5 -1.78 -1.85 9.83
CA TYR A 5 -2.02 -1.98 8.39
C TYR A 5 -2.87 -0.82 7.88
N PHE A 6 -2.51 -0.30 6.70
CA PHE A 6 -3.22 0.76 6.00
C PHE A 6 -3.53 0.29 4.58
N GLY A 7 -4.80 0.22 4.20
CA GLY A 7 -5.11 -0.21 2.85
C GLY A 7 -6.56 -0.62 2.62
N THR A 8 -6.79 -1.19 1.46
CA THR A 8 -8.09 -1.64 0.94
C THR A 8 -8.01 -3.07 0.42
N ASP A 9 -9.05 -3.52 -0.27
CA ASP A 9 -9.14 -4.87 -0.84
C ASP A 9 -8.11 -5.16 -1.93
N VAL A 10 -7.57 -4.13 -2.59
CA VAL A 10 -6.62 -4.28 -3.71
C VAL A 10 -5.40 -5.14 -3.33
N PHE A 11 -4.87 -4.95 -2.13
CA PHE A 11 -3.75 -5.73 -1.61
C PHE A 11 -4.16 -6.65 -0.44
N LEU A 12 -5.39 -7.16 -0.47
CA LEU A 12 -5.91 -8.09 0.53
C LEU A 12 -5.00 -9.31 0.78
N PRO A 13 -4.33 -9.91 -0.21
CA PRO A 13 -3.38 -10.99 0.04
C PRO A 13 -2.22 -10.62 0.98
N CYS A 14 -1.74 -9.37 0.93
CA CYS A 14 -0.72 -8.88 1.86
C CYS A 14 -1.27 -8.78 3.29
N PHE A 15 -2.48 -8.24 3.44
CA PHE A 15 -3.15 -8.17 4.75
C PHE A 15 -3.37 -9.55 5.35
N ARG A 16 -3.90 -10.51 4.57
CA ARG A 16 -4.11 -11.91 5.00
C ARG A 16 -2.82 -12.54 5.50
N TYR A 17 -1.77 -12.45 4.69
CA TYR A 17 -0.45 -12.98 5.05
C TYR A 17 0.05 -12.42 6.38
N LEU A 18 -0.07 -11.11 6.57
CA LEU A 18 0.39 -10.43 7.78
C LEU A 18 -0.50 -10.74 8.99
N ALA A 19 -1.81 -10.77 8.82
CA ALA A 19 -2.75 -11.06 9.91
C ALA A 19 -2.69 -12.53 10.40
N GLU A 20 -2.10 -13.44 9.62
CA GLU A 20 -1.85 -14.81 10.02
C GLU A 20 -0.54 -15.00 10.78
N ARG A 21 0.44 -14.13 10.63
CA ARG A 21 1.82 -14.31 11.11
C ARG A 21 2.29 -13.26 12.07
N GLU A 22 1.64 -12.12 12.08
CA GLU A 22 2.03 -10.95 12.85
C GLU A 22 0.86 -10.47 13.74
N GLU A 23 1.15 -9.69 14.75
CA GLU A 23 0.14 -9.04 15.58
C GLU A 23 -0.31 -7.73 14.90
N VAL A 24 -1.48 -7.75 14.24
CA VAL A 24 -2.05 -6.57 13.62
C VAL A 24 -2.81 -5.76 14.67
N LEU A 25 -2.28 -4.62 15.09
CA LEU A 25 -2.85 -3.75 16.12
C LEU A 25 -4.11 -3.01 15.64
N ALA A 26 -4.15 -2.65 14.36
CA ALA A 26 -5.28 -1.97 13.73
C ALA A 26 -5.20 -2.03 12.21
N LEU A 27 -6.36 -1.94 11.57
CA LEU A 27 -6.55 -1.63 10.16
C LEU A 27 -7.04 -0.20 10.02
N TYR A 28 -6.35 0.60 9.22
CA TYR A 28 -6.81 1.90 8.73
C TYR A 28 -7.24 1.78 7.27
N THR A 29 -8.45 2.25 6.97
CA THR A 29 -9.02 2.21 5.62
C THR A 29 -9.92 3.42 5.40
N TYR A 30 -10.64 3.47 4.30
CA TYR A 30 -11.66 4.48 4.03
C TYR A 30 -12.98 3.83 3.59
N HIS A 31 -14.06 4.58 3.68
CA HIS A 31 -15.35 4.12 3.19
C HIS A 31 -15.34 4.07 1.66
N ASN A 32 -16.01 3.10 1.08
CA ASN A 32 -16.38 3.18 -0.31
C ASN A 32 -17.54 4.17 -0.43
N ASP A 33 -17.29 5.35 -0.99
CA ASP A 33 -18.26 6.44 -1.05
C ASP A 33 -19.42 6.17 -2.02
N GLU A 34 -19.28 5.21 -2.94
CA GLU A 34 -20.30 4.90 -3.94
C GLU A 34 -21.28 3.80 -3.53
N ASP A 35 -20.91 2.96 -2.56
CA ASP A 35 -21.78 1.86 -2.12
C ASP A 35 -21.80 1.69 -0.60
N TYR A 36 -22.69 2.39 0.05
CA TYR A 36 -22.93 2.30 1.51
C TYR A 36 -23.32 0.90 2.00
N PHE A 37 -23.63 -0.02 1.09
CA PHE A 37 -24.13 -1.36 1.43
C PHE A 37 -23.06 -2.45 1.30
N THR A 38 -21.94 -2.19 0.64
CA THR A 38 -20.87 -3.18 0.46
C THR A 38 -19.66 -2.85 1.33
N GLU A 39 -19.53 -3.55 2.44
CA GLU A 39 -18.34 -3.45 3.27
C GLU A 39 -17.17 -4.14 2.59
N HIS A 40 -15.99 -3.49 2.56
CA HIS A 40 -14.75 -4.06 2.05
C HIS A 40 -14.44 -5.42 2.69
N LEU A 41 -13.95 -6.37 1.91
CA LEU A 41 -13.56 -7.69 2.41
C LEU A 41 -12.48 -7.62 3.47
N ILE A 42 -11.51 -6.73 3.31
CA ILE A 42 -10.45 -6.51 4.30
C ILE A 42 -11.03 -6.12 5.67
N VAL A 43 -12.11 -5.32 5.68
CA VAL A 43 -12.81 -4.92 6.91
C VAL A 43 -13.50 -6.11 7.56
N ARG A 44 -14.19 -6.92 6.77
CA ARG A 44 -14.84 -8.16 7.27
C ARG A 44 -13.83 -9.12 7.86
N GLU A 45 -12.69 -9.29 7.20
CA GLU A 45 -11.61 -10.15 7.69
C GLU A 45 -10.94 -9.59 8.95
N ALA A 46 -10.68 -8.29 8.99
CA ALA A 46 -10.13 -7.65 10.18
C ALA A 46 -11.06 -7.85 11.38
N ARG A 47 -12.37 -7.61 11.22
CA ARG A 47 -13.37 -7.79 12.27
C ARG A 47 -13.49 -9.25 12.72
N SER A 48 -13.47 -10.20 11.80
CA SER A 48 -13.54 -11.63 12.12
C SER A 48 -12.34 -12.11 12.96
N ARG A 49 -11.21 -11.41 12.85
CA ARG A 49 -9.97 -11.65 13.62
C ARG A 49 -9.88 -10.80 14.90
N GLY A 50 -10.88 -9.96 15.18
CA GLY A 50 -10.87 -9.03 16.32
C GLY A 50 -9.89 -7.85 16.13
N ILE A 51 -9.46 -7.57 14.91
CA ILE A 51 -8.58 -6.45 14.60
C ILE A 51 -9.41 -5.17 14.56
N PRO A 52 -9.08 -4.12 15.35
CA PRO A 52 -9.77 -2.85 15.32
C PRO A 52 -9.68 -2.18 13.94
N VAL A 53 -10.80 -1.66 13.44
CA VAL A 53 -10.89 -0.95 12.16
C VAL A 53 -11.15 0.53 12.41
N THR A 54 -10.36 1.38 11.75
CA THR A 54 -10.50 2.84 11.78
C THR A 54 -10.64 3.35 10.35
N TYR A 55 -11.67 4.16 10.12
CA TYR A 55 -11.87 4.83 8.83
C TYR A 55 -11.29 6.24 8.86
N GLY A 56 -10.63 6.62 7.75
CA GLY A 56 -10.07 7.95 7.59
C GLY A 56 -8.59 8.07 7.99
N ARG A 57 -8.18 9.30 8.26
CA ARG A 57 -6.76 9.64 8.48
C ARG A 57 -6.29 9.26 9.87
N ILE A 58 -5.03 8.85 9.97
CA ILE A 58 -4.37 8.69 11.26
C ILE A 58 -3.79 10.04 11.72
N PRO A 59 -4.09 10.53 12.93
CA PRO A 59 -3.45 11.73 13.46
C PRO A 59 -2.03 11.44 14.00
N GLU A 60 -1.16 12.47 14.00
CA GLU A 60 0.25 12.31 14.39
C GLU A 60 0.43 11.79 15.83
N GLU A 61 -0.39 12.25 16.77
CA GLU A 61 -0.34 11.78 18.15
C GLU A 61 -0.65 10.28 18.26
N ARG A 62 -1.49 9.74 17.35
CA ARG A 62 -1.78 8.31 17.33
C ARG A 62 -0.59 7.51 16.76
N VAL A 63 0.13 8.06 15.77
CA VAL A 63 1.38 7.48 15.28
C VAL A 63 2.39 7.35 16.41
N ARG A 64 2.62 8.45 17.14
CA ARG A 64 3.53 8.43 18.31
C ARG A 64 3.13 7.37 19.32
N ARG A 65 1.85 7.30 19.68
CA ARG A 65 1.35 6.34 20.66
C ARG A 65 1.61 4.89 20.25
N TYR A 66 1.43 4.55 18.96
CA TYR A 66 1.73 3.20 18.48
C TYR A 66 3.19 2.81 18.70
N PHE A 67 4.13 3.68 18.37
CA PHE A 67 5.54 3.37 18.45
C PHE A 67 6.11 3.52 19.88
N GLU A 68 5.69 4.52 20.62
CA GLU A 68 6.24 4.83 21.95
C GLU A 68 5.59 4.02 23.08
N LYS A 69 4.32 3.62 22.94
CA LYS A 69 3.54 3.03 24.04
C LYS A 69 2.97 1.65 23.72
N GLU A 70 2.61 1.35 22.47
CA GLU A 70 1.94 0.11 22.11
C GLU A 70 2.90 -0.92 21.50
N GLY A 71 4.17 -0.55 21.31
CA GLY A 71 5.23 -1.44 20.81
C GLY A 71 5.10 -1.79 19.34
N CYS A 72 4.45 -0.93 18.55
CA CYS A 72 4.39 -1.08 17.10
C CYS A 72 5.80 -1.08 16.50
N GLY A 73 6.11 -2.07 15.70
CA GLY A 73 7.40 -2.18 15.01
C GLY A 73 7.35 -1.70 13.56
N LEU A 74 6.16 -1.65 12.95
CA LEU A 74 6.03 -1.29 11.53
C LEU A 74 4.63 -0.78 11.20
N PHE A 75 4.56 0.29 10.41
CA PHE A 75 3.38 0.64 9.62
C PHE A 75 3.51 0.04 8.22
N PHE A 76 2.52 -0.72 7.81
CA PHE A 76 2.47 -1.32 6.47
C PHE A 76 1.30 -0.73 5.70
N SER A 77 1.62 0.01 4.63
CA SER A 77 0.64 0.68 3.77
C SER A 77 0.62 0.03 2.39
N ALA A 78 -0.60 -0.23 1.88
CA ALA A 78 -0.82 -0.74 0.53
C ALA A 78 -2.18 -0.21 0.03
N GLU A 79 -2.14 0.71 -0.93
CA GLU A 79 -3.31 1.40 -1.48
C GLU A 79 -4.13 2.13 -0.39
N TYR A 80 -3.48 3.02 0.35
CA TYR A 80 -4.11 3.88 1.32
C TYR A 80 -4.07 5.33 0.84
N GLY A 81 -5.22 5.92 0.54
CA GLY A 81 -5.35 7.22 -0.12
C GLY A 81 -4.99 8.44 0.75
N TYR A 82 -4.59 8.26 2.00
CA TYR A 82 -4.21 9.37 2.89
C TYR A 82 -2.73 9.32 3.24
N ILE A 83 -2.16 10.50 3.46
CA ILE A 83 -0.79 10.63 3.93
C ILE A 83 -0.70 10.17 5.39
N ILE A 84 0.24 9.28 5.66
CA ILE A 84 0.62 8.85 7.01
C ILE A 84 1.64 9.85 7.55
N PRO A 85 1.37 10.54 8.67
CA PRO A 85 2.33 11.45 9.26
C PRO A 85 3.60 10.73 9.68
N VAL A 86 4.76 11.34 9.44
CA VAL A 86 6.06 10.90 9.96
C VAL A 86 6.48 11.89 11.04
N PRO A 87 6.28 11.59 12.34
CA PRO A 87 6.51 12.54 13.42
C PRO A 87 7.99 12.91 13.53
N ALA A 88 8.28 14.21 13.58
CA ALA A 88 9.64 14.68 13.78
C ALA A 88 10.21 14.16 15.11
N GLY A 89 11.45 13.65 15.07
CA GLY A 89 12.13 13.13 16.25
C GLY A 89 11.68 11.74 16.73
N LEU A 90 10.75 11.08 16.06
CA LEU A 90 10.36 9.70 16.38
C LEU A 90 11.33 8.71 15.70
N ALA A 91 12.48 8.48 16.32
CA ALA A 91 13.53 7.60 15.76
C ALA A 91 13.10 6.14 15.61
N SER A 92 12.12 5.69 16.37
CA SER A 92 11.56 4.33 16.29
C SER A 92 10.58 4.14 15.12
N PHE A 93 10.17 5.21 14.42
CA PHE A 93 9.23 5.10 13.31
C PHE A 93 9.80 4.26 12.17
N ARG A 94 9.08 3.23 11.81
CA ARG A 94 9.31 2.43 10.61
C ARG A 94 8.00 2.30 9.85
N GLY A 95 8.03 2.63 8.57
CA GLY A 95 6.88 2.50 7.70
C GLY A 95 7.30 2.04 6.31
N VAL A 96 6.53 1.16 5.72
CA VAL A 96 6.65 0.78 4.32
C VAL A 96 5.37 1.11 3.58
N ASN A 97 5.51 1.49 2.32
CA ASN A 97 4.40 1.64 1.39
C ASN A 97 4.61 0.77 0.16
N VAL A 98 3.55 0.09 -0.24
CA VAL A 98 3.47 -0.61 -1.53
C VAL A 98 2.82 0.34 -2.51
N HIS A 99 3.57 0.76 -3.51
CA HIS A 99 3.14 1.71 -4.53
C HIS A 99 3.05 1.02 -5.89
N SER A 100 1.92 1.18 -6.59
CA SER A 100 1.60 0.48 -7.84
C SER A 100 2.28 1.10 -9.07
N SER A 101 3.55 1.48 -8.94
CA SER A 101 4.40 1.90 -10.05
C SER A 101 5.85 1.46 -9.87
N ARG A 102 6.64 1.59 -10.92
CA ARG A 102 8.09 1.39 -10.88
C ARG A 102 8.80 2.70 -10.51
N LEU A 103 8.72 3.08 -9.21
CA LEU A 103 9.39 4.29 -8.73
C LEU A 103 10.86 4.37 -9.19
N PRO A 104 11.38 5.57 -9.51
CA PRO A 104 10.80 6.90 -9.29
C PRO A 104 9.76 7.34 -10.32
N GLU A 105 9.44 6.53 -11.30
CA GLU A 105 8.38 6.79 -12.27
C GLU A 105 7.00 6.57 -11.64
N GLY A 106 6.01 7.41 -11.98
CA GLY A 106 4.64 7.21 -11.52
C GLY A 106 4.40 7.52 -10.06
N ARG A 107 5.11 8.46 -9.47
CA ARG A 107 4.80 8.99 -8.12
C ARG A 107 3.42 9.62 -8.08
N GLY A 108 2.73 9.49 -6.98
CA GLY A 108 1.44 10.13 -6.75
C GLY A 108 0.25 9.18 -6.92
N TYR A 109 -0.88 9.72 -7.34
CA TYR A 109 -2.15 9.00 -7.38
C TYR A 109 -2.37 8.26 -8.70
N TYR A 110 -3.08 7.14 -8.66
CA TYR A 110 -3.55 6.37 -9.83
C TYR A 110 -2.42 5.98 -10.81
N PRO A 111 -1.32 5.42 -10.33
CA PRO A 111 -0.16 5.19 -11.19
C PRO A 111 -0.41 4.15 -12.29
N ILE A 112 -1.29 3.17 -12.06
CA ILE A 112 -1.65 2.15 -13.06
C ILE A 112 -2.47 2.78 -14.18
N GLU A 113 -3.51 3.53 -13.83
CA GLU A 113 -4.36 4.23 -14.78
C GLU A 113 -3.53 5.21 -15.63
N CYS A 114 -2.65 5.96 -15.00
CA CYS A 114 -1.73 6.86 -15.69
C CYS A 114 -0.79 6.11 -16.64
N ALA A 115 -0.30 4.93 -16.26
CA ALA A 115 0.56 4.12 -17.13
C ALA A 115 -0.21 3.60 -18.35
N MET A 116 -1.44 3.16 -18.14
CA MET A 116 -2.32 2.66 -19.22
C MET A 116 -2.74 3.77 -20.18
N GLU A 117 -3.16 4.95 -19.68
CA GLU A 117 -3.48 6.11 -20.53
C GLU A 117 -2.28 6.58 -21.37
N ARG A 118 -1.07 6.43 -20.85
CA ARG A 118 0.18 6.76 -21.58
C ARG A 118 0.59 5.66 -22.56
N GLY A 119 -0.15 4.56 -22.65
CA GLY A 119 0.17 3.43 -23.52
C GLY A 119 1.48 2.75 -23.17
N LEU A 120 1.87 2.75 -21.89
CA LEU A 120 3.10 2.07 -21.46
C LEU A 120 2.91 0.56 -21.55
N ALA A 121 3.88 -0.13 -22.12
CA ALA A 121 3.88 -1.60 -22.20
C ALA A 121 4.26 -2.27 -20.87
N ARG A 122 4.66 -1.50 -19.86
CA ARG A 122 4.99 -2.00 -18.53
C ARG A 122 4.91 -0.91 -17.49
N THR A 123 4.61 -1.30 -16.28
CA THR A 123 4.73 -0.53 -15.04
C THR A 123 5.51 -1.33 -14.01
N GLY A 124 5.15 -1.25 -12.75
CA GLY A 124 5.74 -2.06 -11.69
C GLY A 124 5.01 -1.89 -10.38
N VAL A 125 5.53 -2.56 -9.38
CA VAL A 125 5.17 -2.34 -7.99
C VAL A 125 6.46 -2.11 -7.20
N THR A 126 6.45 -1.11 -6.35
CA THR A 126 7.60 -0.73 -5.52
C THR A 126 7.22 -0.75 -4.05
N MET A 127 8.00 -1.45 -3.24
CA MET A 127 7.93 -1.35 -1.78
C MET A 127 9.06 -0.43 -1.33
N HIS A 128 8.70 0.65 -0.63
CA HIS A 128 9.64 1.68 -0.20
C HIS A 128 9.34 2.13 1.23
N LYS A 129 10.32 2.75 1.89
CA LYS A 129 10.14 3.34 3.20
C LYS A 129 9.20 4.54 3.15
N ILE A 130 8.37 4.70 4.17
CA ILE A 130 7.56 5.91 4.35
C ILE A 130 8.44 6.99 4.98
N ILE A 131 8.51 8.13 4.31
CA ILE A 131 9.13 9.36 4.81
C ILE A 131 8.15 10.52 4.65
N SER A 132 8.51 11.71 5.11
CA SER A 132 7.64 12.90 5.01
C SER A 132 7.32 13.32 3.58
N GLU A 133 8.21 13.02 2.63
CA GLU A 133 7.95 13.24 1.21
C GLU A 133 7.29 12.01 0.57
N THR A 134 6.12 12.21 -0.05
CA THR A 134 5.32 11.13 -0.65
C THR A 134 6.10 10.41 -1.75
N ASP A 135 6.11 9.07 -1.70
CA ASP A 135 6.71 8.14 -2.66
C ASP A 135 8.21 8.38 -2.93
N ALA A 136 8.92 9.02 -1.97
CA ALA A 136 10.31 9.42 -2.12
C ALA A 136 11.28 8.60 -1.24
N GLY A 137 10.78 7.71 -0.39
CA GLY A 137 11.62 6.93 0.51
C GLY A 137 12.48 5.87 -0.19
N ASP A 138 13.47 5.38 0.55
CA ASP A 138 14.38 4.33 0.07
C ASP A 138 13.61 3.08 -0.37
N VAL A 139 14.00 2.53 -1.51
CA VAL A 139 13.40 1.35 -2.11
C VAL A 139 13.93 0.08 -1.45
N LEU A 140 13.02 -0.76 -0.96
CA LEU A 140 13.32 -2.11 -0.47
C LEU A 140 13.23 -3.12 -1.62
N PHE A 141 12.17 -3.05 -2.40
CA PHE A 141 11.94 -3.93 -3.55
C PHE A 141 11.28 -3.17 -4.70
N ARG A 142 11.56 -3.61 -5.92
CA ARG A 142 10.92 -3.10 -7.14
C ARG A 142 10.77 -4.25 -8.13
N GLU A 143 9.54 -4.56 -8.50
CA GLU A 143 9.24 -5.65 -9.44
C GLU A 143 8.49 -5.09 -10.66
N PRO A 144 8.84 -5.51 -11.88
CA PRO A 144 8.13 -5.07 -13.08
C PRO A 144 6.77 -5.76 -13.18
N VAL A 145 5.82 -5.05 -13.79
CA VAL A 145 4.51 -5.55 -14.20
C VAL A 145 4.32 -5.21 -15.67
N GLU A 146 4.16 -6.21 -16.50
CA GLU A 146 3.87 -6.02 -17.93
C GLU A 146 2.40 -5.60 -18.12
N ILE A 147 2.17 -4.74 -19.11
CA ILE A 147 0.83 -4.32 -19.54
C ILE A 147 0.66 -4.76 -20.98
N THR A 148 -0.25 -5.70 -21.21
CA THR A 148 -0.60 -6.13 -22.57
C THR A 148 -1.87 -5.43 -23.05
N PRO A 149 -2.13 -5.38 -24.38
CA PRO A 149 -3.33 -4.73 -24.90
C PRO A 149 -4.65 -5.34 -24.44
N GLU A 150 -4.62 -6.60 -23.95
CA GLU A 150 -5.80 -7.34 -23.50
C GLU A 150 -6.11 -7.07 -22.01
N MET A 151 -5.16 -6.49 -21.24
CA MET A 151 -5.33 -6.24 -19.83
C MET A 151 -6.15 -4.98 -19.58
N ASP A 152 -7.06 -5.07 -18.63
CA ASP A 152 -7.68 -3.92 -18.00
C ASP A 152 -6.88 -3.48 -16.73
N SER A 153 -7.31 -2.41 -16.08
CA SER A 153 -6.63 -1.92 -14.87
C SER A 153 -6.70 -2.94 -13.72
N VAL A 154 -7.78 -3.71 -13.64
CA VAL A 154 -7.94 -4.77 -12.62
C VAL A 154 -6.88 -5.84 -12.79
N ASP A 155 -6.61 -6.27 -14.02
CA ASP A 155 -5.59 -7.29 -14.30
C ASP A 155 -4.20 -6.81 -13.87
N VAL A 156 -3.88 -5.53 -14.11
CA VAL A 156 -2.62 -4.92 -13.71
C VAL A 156 -2.52 -4.80 -12.17
N TYR A 157 -3.62 -4.45 -11.50
CA TYR A 157 -3.67 -4.44 -10.03
C TYR A 157 -3.52 -5.83 -9.42
N LEU A 158 -4.16 -6.85 -10.00
CA LEU A 158 -4.02 -8.24 -9.55
C LEU A 158 -2.58 -8.73 -9.66
N GLU A 159 -1.91 -8.46 -10.78
CA GLU A 159 -0.49 -8.83 -10.93
C GLU A 159 0.39 -8.03 -9.96
N SER A 160 0.11 -6.74 -9.76
CA SER A 160 0.79 -5.92 -8.76
C SER A 160 0.60 -6.47 -7.34
N SER A 161 -0.60 -6.93 -7.01
CA SER A 161 -0.91 -7.54 -5.71
C SER A 161 -0.14 -8.85 -5.49
N ARG A 162 -0.02 -9.71 -6.52
CA ARG A 162 0.80 -10.93 -6.45
C ARG A 162 2.26 -10.61 -6.19
N ARG A 163 2.84 -9.64 -6.91
CA ARG A 163 4.23 -9.18 -6.69
C ARG A 163 4.41 -8.61 -5.28
N ALA A 164 3.46 -7.78 -4.84
CA ALA A 164 3.48 -7.20 -3.50
C ALA A 164 3.45 -8.27 -2.39
N LEU A 165 2.66 -9.33 -2.56
CA LEU A 165 2.64 -10.45 -1.62
C LEU A 165 4.02 -11.12 -1.52
N GLU A 166 4.68 -11.39 -2.65
CA GLU A 166 6.03 -11.99 -2.64
C GLU A 166 7.07 -11.06 -2.01
N MET A 167 7.00 -9.75 -2.30
CA MET A 167 7.85 -8.76 -1.62
C MET A 167 7.59 -8.72 -0.11
N THR A 168 6.31 -8.82 0.31
CA THR A 168 5.93 -8.86 1.73
C THR A 168 6.52 -10.08 2.42
N LYS A 169 6.42 -11.27 1.80
CA LYS A 169 7.04 -12.50 2.32
C LYS A 169 8.54 -12.35 2.48
N ARG A 170 9.22 -11.80 1.47
CA ARG A 170 10.67 -11.56 1.50
C ARG A 170 11.07 -10.56 2.58
N LEU A 171 10.32 -9.48 2.76
CA LEU A 171 10.55 -8.50 3.81
C LEU A 171 10.48 -9.13 5.20
N PHE A 172 9.44 -9.89 5.48
CA PHE A 172 9.24 -10.49 6.81
C PHE A 172 10.10 -11.73 7.08
N ALA A 173 10.65 -12.36 6.03
CA ALA A 173 11.62 -13.45 6.20
C ALA A 173 12.97 -12.95 6.75
N ASP A 174 13.37 -11.70 6.43
CA ASP A 174 14.65 -11.14 6.87
C ASP A 174 14.57 -9.60 6.99
N PHE A 175 13.70 -9.15 7.89
CA PHE A 175 13.30 -7.74 7.99
C PHE A 175 14.47 -6.79 8.18
N GLU A 176 15.37 -7.04 9.13
CA GLU A 176 16.44 -6.10 9.46
C GLU A 176 17.46 -5.97 8.31
N ASN A 177 17.82 -7.06 7.67
CA ASN A 177 18.76 -7.01 6.55
C ASN A 177 18.12 -6.31 5.34
N VAL A 178 16.85 -6.61 5.01
CA VAL A 178 16.14 -5.93 3.92
C VAL A 178 15.96 -4.44 4.22
N TRP A 179 15.57 -4.09 5.44
CA TRP A 179 15.40 -2.70 5.87
C TRP A 179 16.69 -1.89 5.73
N ASN A 180 17.82 -2.47 6.16
CA ASN A 180 19.13 -1.81 6.14
C ASN A 180 19.76 -1.79 4.75
N ALA A 181 19.39 -2.72 3.86
CA ALA A 181 19.85 -2.76 2.46
C ALA A 181 19.04 -1.86 1.53
N ALA A 182 18.00 -1.19 2.01
CA ALA A 182 17.18 -0.29 1.20
C ALA A 182 18.04 0.82 0.56
N ARG A 183 17.73 1.16 -0.68
CA ARG A 183 18.53 2.11 -1.47
C ARG A 183 17.74 3.38 -1.78
N PRO A 184 18.35 4.57 -1.68
CA PRO A 184 17.70 5.80 -2.07
C PRO A 184 17.33 5.76 -3.56
N GLN A 185 16.29 6.49 -3.90
CA GLN A 185 15.93 6.71 -5.30
C GLN A 185 16.96 7.68 -5.91
N GLU A 186 17.65 7.27 -6.99
CA GLU A 186 18.71 8.06 -7.61
C GLU A 186 18.24 9.43 -8.08
N ARG A 187 16.99 9.51 -8.53
CA ARG A 187 16.32 10.74 -8.96
C ARG A 187 14.83 10.62 -8.64
N LEU A 188 14.27 11.65 -8.03
CA LEU A 188 12.83 11.70 -7.85
C LEU A 188 12.17 12.00 -9.20
N GLY A 189 11.34 11.07 -9.65
CA GLY A 189 10.53 11.24 -10.84
C GLY A 189 9.45 12.30 -10.67
N GLU A 190 8.88 12.75 -11.78
CA GLU A 190 7.72 13.64 -11.80
C GLU A 190 6.52 12.95 -11.14
N ARG A 191 5.73 13.73 -10.40
CA ARG A 191 4.41 13.27 -9.95
C ARG A 191 3.45 13.28 -11.12
N TRP A 192 2.81 12.14 -11.36
CA TRP A 192 1.78 12.08 -12.37
C TRP A 192 0.50 12.76 -11.88
N ALA A 193 -0.07 13.59 -12.76
CA ALA A 193 -1.35 14.21 -12.47
C ALA A 193 -2.46 13.16 -12.47
N LYS A 194 -3.44 13.34 -11.59
CA LYS A 194 -4.62 12.48 -11.54
C LYS A 194 -5.34 12.50 -12.89
N PRO A 195 -5.58 11.35 -13.55
CA PRO A 195 -6.38 11.29 -14.77
C PRO A 195 -7.81 11.77 -14.53
N ALA A 196 -8.42 12.41 -15.51
CA ALA A 196 -9.77 12.98 -15.37
C ALA A 196 -10.86 11.92 -15.06
N GLU A 197 -10.66 10.68 -15.53
CA GLU A 197 -11.60 9.56 -15.40
C GLU A 197 -11.18 8.53 -14.34
N SER A 198 -10.05 8.69 -13.69
CA SER A 198 -9.42 7.67 -12.84
C SER A 198 -10.19 7.31 -11.57
N VAL A 199 -11.04 8.20 -11.07
CA VAL A 199 -11.84 7.93 -9.85
C VAL A 199 -12.73 6.71 -10.02
N ARG A 200 -13.34 6.57 -11.20
CA ARG A 200 -14.25 5.46 -11.49
C ARG A 200 -13.55 4.11 -11.66
N LEU A 201 -12.33 4.10 -12.20
CA LEU A 201 -11.59 2.86 -12.44
C LEU A 201 -11.10 2.22 -11.14
N LEU A 202 -10.57 3.01 -10.21
CA LEU A 202 -10.11 2.50 -8.92
C LEU A 202 -11.27 1.97 -8.07
N ASP A 203 -12.43 2.63 -8.13
CA ASP A 203 -13.64 2.17 -7.45
C ASP A 203 -14.10 0.84 -8.01
N HIS A 204 -14.03 0.63 -9.33
CA HIS A 204 -14.27 -0.69 -9.94
C HIS A 204 -13.30 -1.77 -9.49
N VAL A 205 -12.00 -1.45 -9.39
CA VAL A 205 -10.99 -2.39 -8.89
C VAL A 205 -11.27 -2.80 -7.45
N GLN A 206 -11.66 -1.86 -6.60
CA GLN A 206 -11.96 -2.14 -5.18
C GLN A 206 -13.23 -2.98 -5.00
N THR A 207 -14.18 -2.92 -5.94
CA THR A 207 -15.42 -3.69 -5.91
C THR A 207 -15.35 -4.98 -6.75
N ASP A 208 -14.31 -5.15 -7.56
CA ASP A 208 -14.16 -6.33 -8.40
C ASP A 208 -13.82 -7.57 -7.56
N ARG A 209 -14.67 -8.60 -7.69
CA ARG A 209 -14.49 -9.86 -6.95
C ARG A 209 -13.20 -10.59 -7.27
N ARG A 210 -12.56 -10.32 -8.41
CA ARG A 210 -11.24 -10.86 -8.77
C ARG A 210 -10.15 -10.44 -7.78
N CYS A 211 -10.26 -9.26 -7.16
CA CYS A 211 -9.33 -8.80 -6.12
C CYS A 211 -9.50 -9.53 -4.78
N ALA A 212 -10.57 -10.28 -4.63
CA ALA A 212 -10.96 -10.94 -3.39
C ALA A 212 -10.45 -12.38 -3.27
N GLU A 213 -10.07 -13.00 -4.39
CA GLU A 213 -9.57 -14.39 -4.47
C GLU A 213 -8.04 -14.41 -4.30
#